data_58adb362d7136d07c53a99542a5f046f
#
_entry.id   58adb362d7136d07c53a99542a5f046f
#
_cell.length_a   1.000
_cell.length_b   1.000
_cell.length_c   1.000
_cell.angle_alpha   90.00
_cell.angle_beta   90.00
_cell.angle_gamma   90.00
#
_symmetry.space_group_name_H-M   'P 1'
#
loop_
_entity.id
_entity.type
_entity.pdbx_description
1 polymer ?
#
loop_
_entity_poly.entity_id
_entity_poly.type
_entity_poly.pdbx_seq_one_letter_code
_entity_poly.pdbx_strand_id
1 'polypeptide(L)'
;MGKGQEKGYWDKRVLKDKARDVNNAEKFLQKNQKVLYAQAAKEIQQEIEKLYGKFADQQDISIAEARRLIRGADFKKIDWQGMIRESMELREKIREGKGMLPEEVIEALEKQHKELEDRMAAYTKRGQISYLELRQVEIERKLLDLYDKNQQNLYEYLHSEYEDGYYRQVYNTQQHVGFGYDFVKPSGEAVDRAILNRYDRRNFSKTLYQHCDHFAKDIRENLVVGLIRGESLERMAARIRDRMGVAYSAAKRLVRTETAYIYEQATKDAYEECGVEWYEFLATLDGRTSEACRELDGKHFKVKDAMPGKN
;
A
#
# COMPACT_ATOMS: atom_id res chain seq x y z
N MET A 1 -12.57 19.60 42.47
CA MET A 1 -13.64 18.66 42.09
C MET A 1 -14.17 19.13 40.72
N GLY A 2 -13.64 18.61 39.63
CA GLY A 2 -14.13 18.90 38.29
C GLY A 2 -15.55 18.34 38.17
N LYS A 3 -16.47 19.15 37.66
CA LYS A 3 -17.82 18.72 37.31
C LYS A 3 -17.68 17.57 36.31
N GLY A 4 -18.15 16.36 36.70
CA GLY A 4 -18.19 15.22 35.80
C GLY A 4 -18.93 15.63 34.53
N GLN A 5 -18.20 15.76 33.46
CA GLN A 5 -18.80 15.93 32.13
C GLN A 5 -19.59 14.66 31.85
N GLU A 6 -20.86 14.81 31.47
CA GLU A 6 -21.77 13.70 31.21
C GLU A 6 -21.13 12.62 30.31
N LYS A 7 -21.36 11.34 30.65
CA LYS A 7 -20.88 10.19 29.87
C LYS A 7 -21.05 10.38 28.34
N GLY A 8 -22.18 10.90 27.89
CA GLY A 8 -22.49 11.20 26.52
C GLY A 8 -21.63 12.30 25.84
N TYR A 9 -20.88 13.11 26.59
CA TYR A 9 -19.95 14.10 26.01
C TYR A 9 -18.70 13.41 25.45
N TRP A 10 -18.10 12.49 26.21
CA TRP A 10 -16.89 11.77 25.80
C TRP A 10 -17.18 10.81 24.67
N ASP A 11 -18.32 10.12 24.69
CA ASP A 11 -18.77 9.26 23.59
C ASP A 11 -18.87 10.04 22.28
N LYS A 12 -19.52 11.22 22.31
CA LYS A 12 -19.62 12.10 21.14
C LYS A 12 -18.25 12.58 20.65
N ARG A 13 -17.31 12.85 21.58
CA ARG A 13 -15.95 13.29 21.23
C ARG A 13 -15.16 12.20 20.56
N VAL A 14 -15.17 10.97 21.09
CA VAL A 14 -14.51 9.80 20.48
C VAL A 14 -15.10 9.50 19.10
N LEU A 15 -16.41 9.54 18.94
CA LEU A 15 -17.07 9.35 17.65
C LEU A 15 -16.69 10.43 16.63
N LYS A 16 -16.53 11.69 17.10
CA LYS A 16 -16.05 12.78 16.24
C LYS A 16 -14.60 12.58 15.80
N ASP A 17 -13.74 12.11 16.69
CA ASP A 17 -12.34 11.81 16.37
C ASP A 17 -12.26 10.65 15.36
N LYS A 18 -13.00 9.55 15.54
CA LYS A 18 -13.11 8.45 14.56
C LYS A 18 -13.62 8.95 13.20
N ALA A 19 -14.63 9.82 13.17
CA ALA A 19 -15.14 10.41 11.94
C ALA A 19 -14.09 11.28 11.23
N ARG A 20 -13.23 11.97 12.00
CA ARG A 20 -12.11 12.75 11.47
C ARG A 20 -11.08 11.84 10.78
N ASP A 21 -10.71 10.71 11.40
CA ASP A 21 -9.72 9.79 10.84
C ASP A 21 -10.24 9.13 9.56
N VAL A 22 -11.53 8.75 9.53
CA VAL A 22 -12.18 8.28 8.29
C VAL A 22 -12.12 9.36 7.20
N ASN A 23 -12.40 10.62 7.54
CA ASN A 23 -12.34 11.73 6.58
C ASN A 23 -10.91 12.01 6.09
N ASN A 24 -9.90 11.87 6.96
CA ASN A 24 -8.49 12.00 6.58
C ASN A 24 -8.11 10.88 5.60
N ALA A 25 -8.50 9.63 5.86
CA ALA A 25 -8.29 8.52 4.94
C ALA A 25 -8.94 8.78 3.57
N GLU A 26 -10.17 9.28 3.53
CA GLU A 26 -10.83 9.62 2.26
C GLU A 26 -10.13 10.78 1.53
N LYS A 27 -9.66 11.80 2.24
CA LYS A 27 -8.88 12.90 1.64
C LYS A 27 -7.56 12.39 1.07
N PHE A 28 -6.84 11.55 1.80
CA PHE A 28 -5.61 10.91 1.33
C PHE A 28 -5.88 10.09 0.06
N LEU A 29 -6.93 9.27 0.06
CA LEU A 29 -7.34 8.46 -1.08
C LEU A 29 -7.64 9.32 -2.32
N GLN A 30 -8.37 10.42 -2.17
CA GLN A 30 -8.74 11.28 -3.30
C GLN A 30 -7.55 12.09 -3.84
N LYS A 31 -6.72 12.65 -2.94
CA LYS A 31 -5.62 13.54 -3.33
C LYS A 31 -4.37 12.78 -3.81
N ASN A 32 -4.08 11.62 -3.23
CA ASN A 32 -2.85 10.89 -3.51
C ASN A 32 -3.14 9.60 -4.30
N GLN A 33 -3.87 8.66 -3.71
CA GLN A 33 -4.03 7.33 -4.27
C GLN A 33 -4.74 7.34 -5.64
N LYS A 34 -5.86 8.04 -5.74
CA LYS A 34 -6.62 8.13 -7.00
C LYS A 34 -5.79 8.75 -8.13
N VAL A 35 -5.03 9.80 -7.83
CA VAL A 35 -4.17 10.48 -8.80
C VAL A 35 -3.05 9.56 -9.26
N LEU A 36 -2.39 8.88 -8.31
CA LEU A 36 -1.29 7.97 -8.57
C LEU A 36 -1.71 6.81 -9.48
N TYR A 37 -2.83 6.16 -9.17
CA TYR A 37 -3.36 5.07 -10.00
C TYR A 37 -3.85 5.54 -11.38
N ALA A 38 -4.45 6.72 -11.48
CA ALA A 38 -4.86 7.29 -12.76
C ALA A 38 -3.64 7.62 -13.66
N GLN A 39 -2.58 8.16 -13.07
CA GLN A 39 -1.33 8.44 -13.79
C GLN A 39 -0.68 7.13 -14.29
N ALA A 40 -0.55 6.12 -13.45
CA ALA A 40 0.00 4.83 -13.83
C ALA A 40 -0.81 4.18 -14.96
N ALA A 41 -2.16 4.25 -14.89
CA ALA A 41 -3.02 3.77 -15.97
C ALA A 41 -2.74 4.47 -17.31
N LYS A 42 -2.57 5.80 -17.29
CA LYS A 42 -2.23 6.57 -18.48
C LYS A 42 -0.87 6.21 -19.05
N GLU A 43 0.14 6.05 -18.21
CA GLU A 43 1.49 5.68 -18.61
C GLU A 43 1.54 4.27 -19.22
N ILE A 44 0.85 3.31 -18.59
CA ILE A 44 0.71 1.96 -19.14
C ILE A 44 -0.01 1.96 -20.48
N GLN A 45 -1.09 2.75 -20.62
CA GLN A 45 -1.78 2.90 -21.89
C GLN A 45 -0.86 3.43 -22.99
N GLN A 46 -0.01 4.40 -22.70
CA GLN A 46 0.97 4.91 -23.66
C GLN A 46 1.96 3.84 -24.14
N GLU A 47 2.41 2.94 -23.25
CA GLU A 47 3.27 1.83 -23.65
C GLU A 47 2.55 0.84 -24.57
N ILE A 48 1.26 0.61 -24.34
CA ILE A 48 0.43 -0.24 -25.21
C ILE A 48 0.21 0.44 -26.57
N GLU A 49 -0.03 1.75 -26.60
CA GLU A 49 -0.14 2.52 -27.85
C GLU A 49 1.13 2.44 -28.68
N LYS A 50 2.31 2.56 -28.06
CA LYS A 50 3.61 2.35 -28.74
C LYS A 50 3.75 0.94 -29.30
N LEU A 51 3.31 -0.08 -28.55
CA LEU A 51 3.30 -1.46 -29.01
C LEU A 51 2.45 -1.60 -30.27
N TYR A 52 1.23 -1.08 -30.26
CA TYR A 52 0.32 -1.13 -31.41
C TYR A 52 0.79 -0.30 -32.60
N GLY A 53 1.35 0.89 -32.39
CA GLY A 53 1.90 1.70 -33.48
C GLY A 53 2.90 0.94 -34.33
N LYS A 54 3.78 0.18 -33.71
CA LYS A 54 4.74 -0.64 -34.44
C LYS A 54 4.10 -1.82 -35.18
N PHE A 55 3.02 -2.40 -34.67
CA PHE A 55 2.28 -3.46 -35.34
C PHE A 55 1.41 -2.94 -36.50
N ALA A 56 0.90 -1.70 -36.39
CA ALA A 56 0.12 -1.07 -37.45
C ALA A 56 0.95 -0.66 -38.67
N ASP A 57 2.20 -0.26 -38.46
CA ASP A 57 3.13 0.10 -39.52
C ASP A 57 3.65 -1.12 -40.33
N GLN A 58 3.54 -2.30 -39.73
CA GLN A 58 3.85 -3.58 -40.39
C GLN A 58 2.55 -4.25 -40.86
N GLN A 59 2.03 -3.84 -42.02
CA GLN A 59 0.70 -4.18 -42.55
C GLN A 59 0.37 -5.66 -42.71
N ASP A 60 1.25 -6.59 -42.34
CA ASP A 60 1.03 -8.04 -42.52
C ASP A 60 1.71 -8.90 -41.44
N ILE A 61 1.50 -8.64 -40.17
CA ILE A 61 1.89 -9.65 -39.18
C ILE A 61 0.77 -10.70 -39.07
N SER A 62 1.03 -11.87 -39.67
CA SER A 62 0.14 -13.01 -39.49
C SER A 62 0.00 -13.39 -38.01
N ILE A 63 -1.18 -13.95 -37.61
CA ILE A 63 -1.41 -14.50 -36.26
C ILE A 63 -0.30 -15.50 -35.87
N ALA A 64 0.29 -16.20 -36.83
CA ALA A 64 1.42 -17.11 -36.64
C ALA A 64 2.70 -16.36 -36.26
N GLU A 65 2.93 -15.17 -36.81
CA GLU A 65 4.09 -14.32 -36.54
C GLU A 65 3.95 -13.59 -35.20
N ALA A 66 2.75 -13.11 -34.88
CA ALA A 66 2.42 -12.62 -33.54
C ALA A 66 2.58 -13.73 -32.49
N ARG A 67 2.13 -14.95 -32.76
CA ARG A 67 2.36 -16.11 -31.88
C ARG A 67 3.84 -16.48 -31.76
N ARG A 68 4.62 -16.32 -32.80
CA ARG A 68 6.06 -16.57 -32.81
C ARG A 68 6.81 -15.49 -32.03
N LEU A 69 6.42 -14.23 -32.18
CA LEU A 69 6.91 -13.11 -31.38
C LEU A 69 6.56 -13.28 -29.90
N ILE A 70 5.37 -13.77 -29.58
CA ILE A 70 4.88 -14.02 -28.23
C ILE A 70 5.47 -15.30 -27.62
N ARG A 71 5.69 -16.36 -28.45
CA ARG A 71 6.33 -17.62 -28.02
C ARG A 71 7.84 -17.55 -28.01
N GLY A 72 8.42 -16.44 -28.49
CA GLY A 72 9.83 -16.17 -28.72
C GLY A 72 10.78 -17.29 -28.33
N ALA A 73 11.42 -17.91 -29.28
CA ALA A 73 12.46 -18.92 -29.02
C ALA A 73 13.59 -18.38 -28.12
N ASP A 74 13.66 -17.05 -27.95
CA ASP A 74 14.63 -16.33 -27.16
C ASP A 74 14.13 -15.94 -25.72
N PHE A 75 12.84 -16.09 -25.44
CA PHE A 75 12.29 -15.89 -24.09
C PHE A 75 12.97 -16.80 -23.03
N LYS A 76 13.55 -17.89 -23.42
CA LYS A 76 14.22 -18.83 -22.50
C LYS A 76 15.62 -18.39 -22.07
N LYS A 77 16.19 -17.33 -22.63
CA LYS A 77 17.58 -16.93 -22.33
C LYS A 77 17.71 -15.91 -21.21
N ILE A 78 16.69 -15.09 -20.95
CA ILE A 78 16.75 -14.05 -19.94
C ILE A 78 15.49 -14.13 -19.09
N ASP A 79 15.62 -14.46 -17.82
CA ASP A 79 14.52 -14.47 -16.85
C ASP A 79 14.23 -13.05 -16.35
N TRP A 80 13.64 -12.23 -17.21
CA TRP A 80 13.23 -10.87 -16.87
C TRP A 80 12.29 -10.80 -15.69
N GLN A 81 11.39 -11.76 -15.57
CA GLN A 81 10.41 -11.83 -14.48
C GLN A 81 11.09 -12.14 -13.16
N GLY A 82 12.06 -13.05 -13.18
CA GLY A 82 12.90 -13.33 -12.04
C GLY A 82 13.70 -12.12 -11.61
N MET A 83 14.32 -11.41 -12.58
CA MET A 83 15.10 -10.19 -12.30
C MET A 83 14.25 -9.06 -11.72
N ILE A 84 13.05 -8.83 -12.25
CA ILE A 84 12.12 -7.83 -11.72
C ILE A 84 11.68 -8.21 -10.31
N ARG A 85 11.35 -9.48 -10.08
CA ARG A 85 10.97 -9.97 -8.75
C ARG A 85 12.12 -9.81 -7.76
N GLU A 86 13.33 -10.18 -8.14
CA GLU A 86 14.54 -10.00 -7.33
C GLU A 86 14.79 -8.53 -7.01
N SER A 87 14.63 -7.60 -7.97
CA SER A 87 14.73 -6.16 -7.75
C SER A 87 13.71 -5.68 -6.72
N MET A 88 12.46 -6.15 -6.82
CA MET A 88 11.41 -5.82 -5.85
C MET A 88 11.72 -6.34 -4.44
N GLU A 89 12.15 -7.59 -4.33
CA GLU A 89 12.52 -8.20 -3.04
C GLU A 89 13.71 -7.49 -2.40
N LEU A 90 14.72 -7.10 -3.19
CA LEU A 90 15.85 -6.33 -2.68
C LEU A 90 15.44 -4.95 -2.17
N ARG A 91 14.60 -4.24 -2.90
CA ARG A 91 14.05 -2.95 -2.45
C ARG A 91 13.27 -3.09 -1.16
N GLU A 92 12.47 -4.15 -1.02
CA GLU A 92 11.72 -4.40 0.21
C GLU A 92 12.66 -4.68 1.39
N LYS A 93 13.68 -5.53 1.21
CA LYS A 93 14.69 -5.82 2.23
C LYS A 93 15.48 -4.58 2.66
N ILE A 94 15.88 -3.73 1.71
CA ILE A 94 16.57 -2.46 1.99
C ILE A 94 15.70 -1.58 2.87
N ARG A 95 14.43 -1.46 2.53
CA ARG A 95 13.49 -0.60 3.25
C ARG A 95 13.18 -1.12 4.66
N GLU A 96 12.83 -2.41 4.78
CA GLU A 96 12.56 -3.03 6.07
C GLU A 96 13.80 -3.08 6.96
N GLY A 97 14.98 -3.12 6.34
CA GLY A 97 16.27 -3.12 7.03
C GLY A 97 16.73 -1.74 7.52
N LYS A 98 16.26 -0.64 6.92
CA LYS A 98 16.65 0.72 7.35
C LYS A 98 16.21 0.96 8.80
N GLY A 99 17.18 1.25 9.67
CA GLY A 99 16.96 1.41 11.11
C GLY A 99 16.91 0.12 11.94
N MET A 100 16.93 -1.07 11.30
CA MET A 100 16.91 -2.37 11.99
C MET A 100 18.16 -3.21 11.74
N LEU A 101 18.81 -3.04 10.59
CA LEU A 101 20.01 -3.77 10.19
C LEU A 101 21.24 -2.86 10.26
N PRO A 102 22.44 -3.44 10.46
CA PRO A 102 23.70 -2.71 10.36
C PRO A 102 23.83 -2.01 8.99
N GLU A 103 24.42 -0.81 8.99
CA GLU A 103 24.57 0.01 7.78
C GLU A 103 25.33 -0.72 6.65
N GLU A 104 26.34 -1.52 7.01
CA GLU A 104 27.09 -2.37 6.08
C GLU A 104 26.19 -3.39 5.33
N VAL A 105 25.16 -3.90 5.99
CA VAL A 105 24.19 -4.83 5.37
C VAL A 105 23.29 -4.10 4.41
N ILE A 106 22.84 -2.89 4.76
CA ILE A 106 22.04 -2.05 3.88
C ILE A 106 22.82 -1.65 2.63
N GLU A 107 24.07 -1.20 2.79
CA GLU A 107 24.95 -0.88 1.66
C GLU A 107 25.17 -2.07 0.73
N ALA A 108 25.35 -3.28 1.29
CA ALA A 108 25.50 -4.50 0.50
C ALA A 108 24.24 -4.81 -0.32
N LEU A 109 23.06 -4.64 0.27
CA LEU A 109 21.77 -4.83 -0.43
C LEU A 109 21.55 -3.76 -1.51
N GLU A 110 21.88 -2.50 -1.24
CA GLU A 110 21.79 -1.40 -2.21
C GLU A 110 22.74 -1.64 -3.39
N LYS A 111 23.95 -2.15 -3.13
CA LYS A 111 24.91 -2.53 -4.16
C LYS A 111 24.36 -3.67 -5.04
N GLN A 112 23.82 -4.73 -4.43
CA GLN A 112 23.20 -5.84 -5.19
C GLN A 112 22.06 -5.35 -6.06
N HIS A 113 21.19 -4.49 -5.53
CA HIS A 113 20.08 -3.92 -6.28
C HIS A 113 20.59 -3.12 -7.48
N LYS A 114 21.60 -2.27 -7.29
CA LYS A 114 22.20 -1.47 -8.37
C LYS A 114 22.85 -2.35 -9.44
N GLU A 115 23.58 -3.38 -9.07
CA GLU A 115 24.18 -4.32 -10.02
C GLU A 115 23.10 -5.05 -10.87
N LEU A 116 21.96 -5.37 -10.26
CA LEU A 116 20.83 -5.97 -10.96
C LEU A 116 20.20 -5.01 -11.96
N GLU A 117 19.96 -3.76 -11.57
CA GLU A 117 19.44 -2.70 -12.44
C GLU A 117 20.38 -2.41 -13.62
N ASP A 118 21.70 -2.34 -13.37
CA ASP A 118 22.71 -2.14 -14.42
C ASP A 118 22.73 -3.30 -15.41
N ARG A 119 22.57 -4.55 -14.94
CA ARG A 119 22.43 -5.75 -15.77
C ARG A 119 21.19 -5.70 -16.65
N MET A 120 20.05 -5.32 -16.08
CA MET A 120 18.79 -5.16 -16.83
C MET A 120 18.93 -4.08 -17.92
N ALA A 121 19.55 -2.94 -17.60
CA ALA A 121 19.81 -1.86 -18.54
C ALA A 121 20.77 -2.29 -19.68
N ALA A 122 21.80 -3.08 -19.37
CA ALA A 122 22.74 -3.59 -20.37
C ALA A 122 22.07 -4.54 -21.38
N TYR A 123 21.17 -5.42 -20.93
CA TYR A 123 20.41 -6.31 -21.82
C TYR A 123 19.50 -5.51 -22.76
N THR A 124 18.85 -4.48 -22.26
CA THR A 124 17.99 -3.58 -23.05
C THR A 124 18.79 -2.87 -24.15
N LYS A 125 19.97 -2.33 -23.81
CA LYS A 125 20.84 -1.62 -24.77
C LYS A 125 21.41 -2.51 -25.88
N ARG A 126 21.63 -3.80 -25.61
CA ARG A 126 22.21 -4.74 -26.59
C ARG A 126 21.21 -5.28 -27.60
N GLY A 127 19.94 -4.86 -27.53
CA GLY A 127 18.91 -5.37 -28.46
C GLY A 127 18.61 -6.87 -28.30
N GLN A 128 18.96 -7.47 -27.16
CA GLN A 128 18.81 -8.91 -26.90
C GLN A 128 17.37 -9.29 -26.55
N ILE A 129 16.49 -8.33 -26.49
CA ILE A 129 15.06 -8.53 -26.21
C ILE A 129 14.22 -8.09 -27.39
N SER A 130 13.13 -8.80 -27.63
CA SER A 130 12.15 -8.40 -28.63
C SER A 130 11.46 -7.09 -28.25
N TYR A 131 10.89 -6.39 -29.23
CA TYR A 131 10.16 -5.16 -28.97
C TYR A 131 8.97 -5.38 -28.01
N LEU A 132 8.32 -6.52 -28.08
CA LEU A 132 7.23 -6.90 -27.18
C LEU A 132 7.73 -7.05 -25.75
N GLU A 133 8.86 -7.73 -25.54
CA GLU A 133 9.47 -7.88 -24.22
C GLU A 133 9.87 -6.52 -23.65
N LEU A 134 10.48 -5.66 -24.48
CA LEU A 134 10.82 -4.30 -24.05
C LEU A 134 9.59 -3.54 -23.53
N ARG A 135 8.46 -3.61 -24.25
CA ARG A 135 7.22 -2.93 -23.81
C ARG A 135 6.64 -3.55 -22.55
N GLN A 136 6.75 -4.86 -22.38
CA GLN A 136 6.35 -5.53 -21.13
C GLN A 136 7.22 -5.07 -19.94
N VAL A 137 8.53 -5.00 -20.11
CA VAL A 137 9.46 -4.50 -19.10
C VAL A 137 9.13 -3.05 -18.73
N GLU A 138 8.85 -2.19 -19.70
CA GLU A 138 8.46 -0.80 -19.41
C GLU A 138 7.14 -0.71 -18.64
N ILE A 139 6.15 -1.54 -18.97
CA ILE A 139 4.89 -1.63 -18.22
C ILE A 139 5.15 -2.09 -16.78
N GLU A 140 5.97 -3.11 -16.60
CA GLU A 140 6.32 -3.62 -15.26
C GLU A 140 7.09 -2.58 -14.44
N ARG A 141 7.99 -1.80 -15.05
CA ARG A 141 8.64 -0.65 -14.40
C ARG A 141 7.64 0.40 -13.93
N LYS A 142 6.63 0.72 -14.76
CA LYS A 142 5.56 1.66 -14.33
C LYS A 142 4.76 1.15 -13.14
N LEU A 143 4.56 -0.16 -13.04
CA LEU A 143 3.92 -0.78 -11.89
C LEU A 143 4.81 -0.76 -10.64
N LEU A 144 6.11 -0.95 -10.80
CA LEU A 144 7.07 -0.78 -9.71
C LEU A 144 7.10 0.66 -9.19
N ASP A 145 7.16 1.65 -10.09
CA ASP A 145 7.11 3.06 -9.72
C ASP A 145 5.80 3.41 -8.99
N LEU A 146 4.68 2.83 -9.41
CA LEU A 146 3.40 2.95 -8.72
C LEU A 146 3.48 2.37 -7.31
N TYR A 147 4.05 1.17 -7.19
CA TYR A 147 4.21 0.49 -5.90
C TYR A 147 5.07 1.33 -4.94
N ASP A 148 6.26 1.75 -5.37
CA ASP A 148 7.19 2.51 -4.54
C ASP A 148 6.58 3.83 -4.05
N LYS A 149 5.96 4.60 -4.95
CA LYS A 149 5.28 5.84 -4.61
C LYS A 149 4.09 5.63 -3.68
N ASN A 150 3.30 4.59 -3.94
CA ASN A 150 2.16 4.26 -3.11
C ASN A 150 2.58 3.90 -1.69
N GLN A 151 3.65 3.12 -1.58
CA GLN A 151 4.18 2.70 -0.32
C GLN A 151 4.75 3.85 0.51
N GLN A 152 5.58 4.71 -0.11
CA GLN A 152 6.13 5.88 0.55
C GLN A 152 5.01 6.81 1.01
N ASN A 153 4.06 7.13 0.14
CA ASN A 153 2.94 8.00 0.48
C ASN A 153 2.08 7.42 1.62
N LEU A 154 1.85 6.11 1.61
CA LEU A 154 1.07 5.46 2.66
C LEU A 154 1.83 5.43 3.99
N TYR A 155 3.13 5.15 3.97
CA TYR A 155 3.96 5.21 5.17
C TYR A 155 3.95 6.60 5.81
N GLU A 156 4.22 7.66 5.03
CA GLU A 156 4.21 9.05 5.50
C GLU A 156 2.83 9.45 6.06
N TYR A 157 1.77 9.02 5.40
CA TYR A 157 0.40 9.25 5.85
C TYR A 157 0.13 8.53 7.19
N LEU A 158 0.45 7.25 7.32
CA LEU A 158 0.24 6.48 8.56
C LEU A 158 1.08 7.03 9.71
N HIS A 159 2.30 7.48 9.45
CA HIS A 159 3.15 8.13 10.45
C HIS A 159 2.50 9.41 10.99
N SER A 160 1.99 10.26 10.11
CA SER A 160 1.27 11.48 10.48
C SER A 160 -0.03 11.19 11.26
N GLU A 161 -0.79 10.17 10.86
CA GLU A 161 -2.04 9.77 11.55
C GLU A 161 -1.75 9.18 12.94
N TYR A 162 -0.66 8.44 13.09
CA TYR A 162 -0.24 7.94 14.41
C TYR A 162 0.10 9.09 15.36
N GLU A 163 0.95 10.04 14.95
CA GLU A 163 1.33 11.19 15.78
C GLU A 163 0.10 12.02 16.17
N ASP A 164 -0.75 12.37 15.19
CA ASP A 164 -1.97 13.14 15.44
C ASP A 164 -2.94 12.40 16.38
N GLY A 165 -3.12 11.09 16.19
CA GLY A 165 -3.94 10.24 17.05
C GLY A 165 -3.41 10.16 18.48
N TYR A 166 -2.10 9.95 18.64
CA TYR A 166 -1.44 9.90 19.95
C TYR A 166 -1.63 11.20 20.73
N TYR A 167 -1.28 12.35 20.14
CA TYR A 167 -1.41 13.64 20.83
C TYR A 167 -2.85 14.01 21.13
N ARG A 168 -3.77 13.73 20.22
CA ARG A 168 -5.21 13.92 20.49
C ARG A 168 -5.67 13.09 21.68
N GLN A 169 -5.25 11.83 21.74
CA GLN A 169 -5.67 10.95 22.82
C GLN A 169 -5.07 11.34 24.15
N VAL A 170 -3.78 11.71 24.20
CA VAL A 170 -3.15 12.28 25.41
C VAL A 170 -3.94 13.51 25.87
N TYR A 171 -4.24 14.45 24.97
CA TYR A 171 -5.03 15.64 25.31
C TYR A 171 -6.44 15.30 25.83
N ASN A 172 -7.14 14.36 25.18
CA ASN A 172 -8.47 13.93 25.61
C ASN A 172 -8.43 13.31 27.01
N THR A 173 -7.43 12.47 27.28
CA THR A 173 -7.23 11.83 28.60
C THR A 173 -6.96 12.87 29.67
N GLN A 174 -6.08 13.84 29.44
CA GLN A 174 -5.80 14.94 30.36
C GLN A 174 -7.05 15.77 30.65
N GLN A 175 -7.86 16.08 29.64
CA GLN A 175 -9.12 16.80 29.81
C GLN A 175 -10.15 15.99 30.62
N HIS A 176 -10.18 14.68 30.45
CA HIS A 176 -11.08 13.78 31.17
C HIS A 176 -10.72 13.71 32.66
N VAL A 177 -9.43 13.58 32.96
CA VAL A 177 -8.91 13.46 34.33
C VAL A 177 -8.86 14.82 35.04
N GLY A 178 -8.80 15.93 34.30
CA GLY A 178 -8.83 17.30 34.83
C GLY A 178 -7.46 17.83 35.28
N PHE A 179 -6.37 17.15 34.97
CA PHE A 179 -5.00 17.63 35.19
C PHE A 179 -4.07 17.19 34.04
N GLY A 180 -3.01 17.99 33.81
CA GLY A 180 -1.99 17.70 32.82
C GLY A 180 -0.98 16.68 33.32
N TYR A 181 -0.58 15.78 32.45
CA TYR A 181 0.56 14.89 32.65
C TYR A 181 1.72 15.37 31.79
N ASP A 182 2.93 15.21 32.30
CA ASP A 182 4.09 15.21 31.44
C ASP A 182 4.05 13.94 30.60
N PHE A 183 4.21 14.07 29.30
CA PHE A 183 4.21 12.93 28.39
C PHE A 183 5.41 13.01 27.45
N VAL A 184 5.91 11.84 27.04
CA VAL A 184 7.06 11.74 26.13
C VAL A 184 6.55 11.69 24.69
N LYS A 185 7.21 12.44 23.81
CA LYS A 185 6.98 12.32 22.37
C LYS A 185 7.31 10.88 21.94
N PRO A 186 6.44 10.20 21.20
CA PRO A 186 6.78 8.89 20.62
C PRO A 186 8.09 8.99 19.84
N SER A 187 9.02 8.06 20.07
CA SER A 187 10.23 7.99 19.26
C SER A 187 9.88 7.55 17.84
N GLY A 188 10.65 7.98 16.84
CA GLY A 188 10.47 7.51 15.46
C GLY A 188 10.45 5.98 15.38
N GLU A 189 11.33 5.30 16.13
CA GLU A 189 11.36 3.83 16.20
C GLU A 189 10.07 3.22 16.78
N ALA A 190 9.38 3.88 17.71
CA ALA A 190 8.11 3.40 18.25
C ALA A 190 7.01 3.53 17.20
N VAL A 191 6.98 4.64 16.46
CA VAL A 191 6.05 4.85 15.35
C VAL A 191 6.30 3.84 14.23
N ASP A 192 7.56 3.62 13.86
CA ASP A 192 7.95 2.63 12.85
C ASP A 192 7.53 1.22 13.25
N ARG A 193 7.74 0.84 14.51
CA ARG A 193 7.26 -0.45 15.02
C ARG A 193 5.75 -0.58 14.95
N ALA A 194 5.00 0.46 15.25
CA ALA A 194 3.55 0.47 15.14
C ALA A 194 3.10 0.26 13.68
N ILE A 195 3.76 0.90 12.72
CA ILE A 195 3.42 0.83 11.30
C ILE A 195 3.86 -0.50 10.67
N LEU A 196 5.07 -0.98 10.99
CA LEU A 196 5.70 -2.10 10.28
C LEU A 196 5.49 -3.46 10.96
N ASN A 197 5.32 -3.50 12.29
CA ASN A 197 5.28 -4.73 13.09
C ASN A 197 3.89 -5.02 13.68
N ARG A 198 2.88 -5.06 12.83
CA ARG A 198 1.54 -5.45 13.24
C ARG A 198 1.55 -6.86 13.86
N TYR A 199 0.74 -7.08 14.92
CA TYR A 199 0.70 -8.34 15.68
C TYR A 199 0.39 -9.57 14.81
N ASP A 200 -0.38 -9.42 13.74
CA ASP A 200 -0.75 -10.49 12.81
C ASP A 200 0.30 -10.73 11.70
N ARG A 201 1.47 -10.11 11.81
CA ARG A 201 2.57 -10.13 10.83
C ARG A 201 2.17 -9.69 9.41
N ARG A 202 0.99 -9.08 9.26
CA ARG A 202 0.58 -8.43 8.02
C ARG A 202 1.06 -7.00 8.10
N ASN A 203 2.04 -6.63 7.30
CA ASN A 203 2.32 -5.23 7.10
C ASN A 203 1.71 -4.76 5.77
N PHE A 204 1.36 -3.49 5.72
CA PHE A 204 0.72 -2.90 4.54
C PHE A 204 1.58 -3.04 3.28
N SER A 205 2.89 -2.97 3.45
CA SER A 205 3.85 -3.07 2.37
C SER A 205 3.81 -4.44 1.69
N LYS A 206 3.83 -5.53 2.46
CA LYS A 206 3.71 -6.88 1.91
C LYS A 206 2.38 -7.09 1.20
N THR A 207 1.30 -6.56 1.77
CA THR A 207 -0.03 -6.62 1.16
C THR A 207 -0.06 -5.82 -0.15
N LEU A 208 0.54 -4.62 -0.15
CA LEU A 208 0.64 -3.76 -1.33
C LEU A 208 1.47 -4.43 -2.43
N TYR A 209 2.59 -5.07 -2.06
CA TYR A 209 3.42 -5.85 -2.96
C TYR A 209 2.62 -6.97 -3.64
N GLN A 210 1.90 -7.77 -2.86
CA GLN A 210 1.06 -8.84 -3.39
C GLN A 210 0.01 -8.33 -4.37
N HIS A 211 -0.63 -7.20 -4.06
CA HIS A 211 -1.57 -6.57 -4.97
C HIS A 211 -0.91 -6.13 -6.29
N CYS A 212 0.31 -5.57 -6.22
CA CYS A 212 1.06 -5.16 -7.40
C CYS A 212 1.50 -6.35 -8.26
N ASP A 213 2.01 -7.42 -7.65
CA ASP A 213 2.42 -8.64 -8.36
C ASP A 213 1.24 -9.32 -9.07
N HIS A 214 0.10 -9.45 -8.39
CA HIS A 214 -1.12 -9.96 -9.02
C HIS A 214 -1.57 -9.10 -10.19
N PHE A 215 -1.51 -7.79 -10.02
CA PHE A 215 -1.90 -6.86 -11.06
C PHE A 215 -0.95 -6.91 -12.27
N ALA A 216 0.35 -7.03 -12.04
CA ALA A 216 1.35 -7.19 -13.11
C ALA A 216 1.11 -8.46 -13.93
N LYS A 217 0.82 -9.58 -13.25
CA LYS A 217 0.46 -10.85 -13.92
C LYS A 217 -0.81 -10.70 -14.75
N ASP A 218 -1.84 -10.09 -14.20
CA ASP A 218 -3.10 -9.83 -14.87
C ASP A 218 -2.93 -8.99 -16.15
N ILE A 219 -2.15 -7.91 -16.09
CA ILE A 219 -1.85 -7.06 -17.27
C ILE A 219 -1.11 -7.88 -18.33
N ARG A 220 -0.09 -8.63 -17.95
CA ARG A 220 0.70 -9.44 -18.86
C ARG A 220 -0.18 -10.45 -19.62
N GLU A 221 -0.99 -11.22 -18.89
CA GLU A 221 -1.88 -12.20 -19.49
C GLU A 221 -2.89 -11.55 -20.42
N ASN A 222 -3.46 -10.43 -20.04
CA ASN A 222 -4.42 -9.69 -20.87
C ASN A 222 -3.79 -9.11 -22.14
N LEU A 223 -2.55 -8.62 -22.07
CA LEU A 223 -1.81 -8.16 -23.26
C LEU A 223 -1.55 -9.31 -24.23
N VAL A 224 -1.03 -10.43 -23.73
CA VAL A 224 -0.73 -11.60 -24.56
C VAL A 224 -2.00 -12.13 -25.23
N VAL A 225 -3.07 -12.32 -24.46
CA VAL A 225 -4.36 -12.80 -24.99
C VAL A 225 -4.96 -11.82 -25.99
N GLY A 226 -4.92 -10.52 -25.73
CA GLY A 226 -5.42 -9.49 -26.62
C GLY A 226 -4.69 -9.47 -27.96
N LEU A 227 -3.35 -9.56 -27.93
CA LEU A 227 -2.53 -9.62 -29.14
C LEU A 227 -2.77 -10.91 -29.94
N ILE A 228 -2.89 -12.07 -29.29
CA ILE A 228 -3.20 -13.34 -29.94
C ILE A 228 -4.57 -13.31 -30.66
N ARG A 229 -5.54 -12.64 -30.05
CA ARG A 229 -6.92 -12.53 -30.57
C ARG A 229 -7.08 -11.43 -31.60
N GLY A 230 -6.06 -10.59 -31.83
CA GLY A 230 -6.17 -9.41 -32.69
C GLY A 230 -7.16 -8.38 -32.16
N GLU A 231 -7.28 -8.24 -30.83
CA GLU A 231 -8.17 -7.26 -30.22
C GLU A 231 -7.70 -5.83 -30.54
N SER A 232 -8.67 -4.90 -30.66
CA SER A 232 -8.33 -3.49 -30.89
C SER A 232 -7.68 -2.86 -29.66
N LEU A 233 -6.88 -1.79 -29.91
CA LEU A 233 -6.22 -0.99 -28.88
C LEU A 233 -7.24 -0.49 -27.84
N GLU A 234 -8.40 -0.03 -28.27
CA GLU A 234 -9.46 0.52 -27.40
C GLU A 234 -9.97 -0.53 -26.42
N ARG A 235 -10.19 -1.77 -26.89
CA ARG A 235 -10.62 -2.89 -26.02
C ARG A 235 -9.56 -3.24 -24.99
N MET A 236 -8.28 -3.31 -25.39
CA MET A 236 -7.21 -3.61 -24.47
C MET A 236 -7.01 -2.48 -23.44
N ALA A 237 -7.05 -1.22 -23.90
CA ALA A 237 -6.96 -0.06 -23.02
C ALA A 237 -8.14 0.00 -22.02
N ALA A 238 -9.36 -0.30 -22.46
CA ALA A 238 -10.52 -0.37 -21.59
C ALA A 238 -10.34 -1.45 -20.50
N ARG A 239 -9.90 -2.64 -20.87
CA ARG A 239 -9.65 -3.73 -19.93
C ARG A 239 -8.60 -3.37 -18.87
N ILE A 240 -7.53 -2.69 -19.27
CA ILE A 240 -6.49 -2.25 -18.32
C ILE A 240 -7.03 -1.18 -17.38
N ARG A 241 -7.83 -0.23 -17.88
CA ARG A 241 -8.52 0.73 -17.00
C ARG A 241 -9.40 0.05 -15.96
N ASP A 242 -10.16 -0.97 -16.36
CA ASP A 242 -11.01 -1.74 -15.44
C ASP A 242 -10.16 -2.46 -14.38
N ARG A 243 -9.04 -3.08 -14.79
CA ARG A 243 -8.11 -3.73 -13.85
C ARG A 243 -7.45 -2.74 -12.90
N MET A 244 -7.07 -1.55 -13.38
CA MET A 244 -6.58 -0.47 -12.52
C MET A 244 -7.64 -0.02 -11.51
N GLY A 245 -8.92 0.01 -11.89
CA GLY A 245 -10.04 0.28 -10.98
C GLY A 245 -10.14 -0.77 -9.87
N VAL A 246 -9.94 -2.04 -10.17
CA VAL A 246 -9.90 -3.13 -9.18
C VAL A 246 -8.70 -2.95 -8.24
N ALA A 247 -7.50 -2.69 -8.79
CA ALA A 247 -6.29 -2.45 -8.01
C ALA A 247 -6.42 -1.23 -7.08
N TYR A 248 -7.00 -0.14 -7.56
CA TYR A 248 -7.32 1.04 -6.74
C TYR A 248 -8.31 0.72 -5.62
N SER A 249 -9.33 -0.11 -5.90
CA SER A 249 -10.30 -0.53 -4.88
C SER A 249 -9.67 -1.39 -3.78
N ALA A 250 -8.68 -2.22 -4.14
CA ALA A 250 -7.89 -2.97 -3.16
C ALA A 250 -7.02 -2.05 -2.30
N ALA A 251 -6.33 -1.08 -2.91
CA ALA A 251 -5.56 -0.07 -2.21
C ALA A 251 -6.44 0.77 -1.26
N LYS A 252 -7.64 1.13 -1.69
CA LYS A 252 -8.64 1.83 -0.85
C LYS A 252 -8.99 1.06 0.43
N ARG A 253 -9.23 -0.25 0.30
CA ARG A 253 -9.50 -1.10 1.47
C ARG A 253 -8.29 -1.15 2.39
N LEU A 254 -7.09 -1.31 1.83
CA LEU A 254 -5.84 -1.34 2.59
C LEU A 254 -5.65 -0.05 3.40
N VAL A 255 -5.73 1.12 2.76
CA VAL A 255 -5.59 2.42 3.44
C VAL A 255 -6.56 2.53 4.62
N ARG A 256 -7.85 2.22 4.42
CA ARG A 256 -8.85 2.31 5.49
C ARG A 256 -8.54 1.37 6.65
N THR A 257 -8.12 0.15 6.35
CA THR A 257 -7.78 -0.85 7.38
C THR A 257 -6.55 -0.43 8.16
N GLU A 258 -5.51 0.04 7.48
CA GLU A 258 -4.28 0.47 8.15
C GLU A 258 -4.49 1.77 8.95
N THR A 259 -5.28 2.72 8.45
CA THR A 259 -5.64 3.93 9.21
C THR A 259 -6.38 3.58 10.51
N ALA A 260 -7.36 2.69 10.45
CA ALA A 260 -8.09 2.25 11.65
C ALA A 260 -7.15 1.58 12.65
N TYR A 261 -6.29 0.69 12.18
CA TYR A 261 -5.29 0.01 13.02
C TYR A 261 -4.33 1.00 13.69
N ILE A 262 -3.78 1.95 12.94
CA ILE A 262 -2.82 2.94 13.46
C ILE A 262 -3.47 3.85 14.49
N TYR A 263 -4.72 4.24 14.28
CA TYR A 263 -5.48 5.01 15.27
C TYR A 263 -5.66 4.24 16.58
N GLU A 264 -6.04 2.97 16.51
CA GLU A 264 -6.19 2.12 17.70
C GLU A 264 -4.85 1.92 18.43
N GLN A 265 -3.75 1.74 17.68
CA GLN A 265 -2.41 1.60 18.27
C GLN A 265 -1.97 2.91 18.96
N ALA A 266 -2.13 4.04 18.30
CA ALA A 266 -1.82 5.36 18.86
C ALA A 266 -2.66 5.66 20.13
N THR A 267 -3.93 5.24 20.11
CA THR A 267 -4.83 5.38 21.28
C THR A 267 -4.34 4.53 22.46
N LYS A 268 -3.97 3.26 22.18
CA LYS A 268 -3.42 2.36 23.20
C LYS A 268 -2.15 2.93 23.82
N ASP A 269 -1.20 3.35 22.98
CA ASP A 269 0.09 3.87 23.43
C ASP A 269 -0.08 5.16 24.25
N ALA A 270 -1.04 6.02 23.87
CA ALA A 270 -1.39 7.22 24.64
C ALA A 270 -2.04 6.88 26.00
N TYR A 271 -2.86 5.84 26.07
CA TYR A 271 -3.43 5.37 27.33
C TYR A 271 -2.34 4.80 28.26
N GLU A 272 -1.40 4.02 27.72
CA GLU A 272 -0.27 3.48 28.48
C GLU A 272 0.60 4.61 29.04
N GLU A 273 0.92 5.63 28.23
CA GLU A 273 1.68 6.82 28.64
C GLU A 273 0.97 7.62 29.74
N CYS A 274 -0.35 7.77 29.65
CA CYS A 274 -1.16 8.47 30.66
C CYS A 274 -1.47 7.59 31.90
N GLY A 275 -0.98 6.35 31.98
CA GLY A 275 -1.23 5.45 33.11
C GLY A 275 -2.68 4.98 33.21
N VAL A 276 -3.43 4.97 32.11
CA VAL A 276 -4.82 4.48 32.08
C VAL A 276 -4.82 2.95 32.14
N GLU A 277 -5.45 2.38 33.14
CA GLU A 277 -5.50 0.92 33.31
C GLU A 277 -6.66 0.25 32.56
N TRP A 278 -7.78 0.95 32.42
CA TRP A 278 -9.01 0.43 31.83
C TRP A 278 -9.61 1.37 30.80
N TYR A 279 -10.16 0.83 29.73
CA TYR A 279 -10.91 1.58 28.73
C TYR A 279 -12.28 0.94 28.47
N GLU A 280 -13.24 1.74 28.06
CA GLU A 280 -14.55 1.28 27.58
C GLU A 280 -14.51 1.13 26.07
N PHE A 281 -14.94 -0.02 25.55
CA PHE A 281 -15.06 -0.24 24.11
C PHE A 281 -16.31 0.48 23.60
N LEU A 282 -16.12 1.39 22.66
CA LEU A 282 -17.19 2.15 22.03
C LEU A 282 -17.33 1.80 20.55
N ALA A 283 -18.39 1.07 20.18
CA ALA A 283 -18.71 0.76 18.80
C ALA A 283 -19.43 1.93 18.12
N THR A 284 -19.17 2.11 16.82
CA THR A 284 -20.02 2.96 15.98
C THR A 284 -21.20 2.11 15.53
N LEU A 285 -22.34 2.26 16.21
CA LEU A 285 -23.53 1.46 15.95
C LEU A 285 -24.25 1.94 14.67
N ASP A 286 -24.05 1.23 13.57
CA ASP A 286 -24.74 1.45 12.30
C ASP A 286 -25.18 0.11 11.67
N GLY A 287 -25.74 0.16 10.47
CA GLY A 287 -26.19 -1.03 9.74
C GLY A 287 -25.06 -1.98 9.30
N ARG A 288 -23.78 -1.58 9.45
CA ARG A 288 -22.58 -2.34 9.07
C ARG A 288 -21.83 -2.91 10.27
N THR A 289 -22.24 -2.54 11.48
CA THR A 289 -21.58 -2.97 12.72
C THR A 289 -21.75 -4.47 12.88
N SER A 290 -20.63 -5.20 13.04
CA SER A 290 -20.64 -6.64 13.27
C SER A 290 -21.31 -6.99 14.61
N GLU A 291 -21.83 -8.20 14.72
CA GLU A 291 -22.44 -8.71 15.96
C GLU A 291 -21.42 -8.65 17.11
N ALA A 292 -20.19 -9.09 16.88
CA ALA A 292 -19.10 -9.00 17.88
C ALA A 292 -18.88 -7.57 18.40
N CYS A 293 -18.85 -6.56 17.53
CA CYS A 293 -18.70 -5.18 17.96
C CYS A 293 -19.90 -4.68 18.76
N ARG A 294 -21.12 -5.11 18.41
CA ARG A 294 -22.33 -4.76 19.19
C ARG A 294 -22.33 -5.38 20.58
N GLU A 295 -21.86 -6.62 20.69
CA GLU A 295 -21.74 -7.31 21.98
C GLU A 295 -20.66 -6.72 22.88
N LEU A 296 -19.61 -6.12 22.32
CA LEU A 296 -18.53 -5.53 23.07
C LEU A 296 -18.81 -4.07 23.48
N ASP A 297 -19.78 -3.41 22.84
CA ASP A 297 -20.12 -2.02 23.11
C ASP A 297 -20.45 -1.77 24.58
N GLY A 298 -19.81 -0.77 25.18
CA GLY A 298 -19.94 -0.44 26.59
C GLY A 298 -19.19 -1.36 27.57
N LYS A 299 -18.50 -2.40 27.11
CA LYS A 299 -17.68 -3.27 27.98
C LYS A 299 -16.33 -2.64 28.26
N HIS A 300 -15.80 -2.96 29.47
CA HIS A 300 -14.51 -2.45 29.93
C HIS A 300 -13.41 -3.50 29.80
N PHE A 301 -12.24 -3.07 29.31
CA PHE A 301 -11.07 -3.91 29.10
C PHE A 301 -9.82 -3.25 29.69
N LYS A 302 -8.82 -4.07 30.03
CA LYS A 302 -7.51 -3.55 30.45
C LYS A 302 -6.71 -3.10 29.23
N VAL A 303 -6.10 -1.92 29.34
CA VAL A 303 -5.26 -1.34 28.26
C VAL A 303 -4.12 -2.28 27.88
N LYS A 304 -3.46 -2.92 28.87
CA LYS A 304 -2.36 -3.86 28.62
C LYS A 304 -2.73 -5.09 27.80
N ASP A 305 -4.03 -5.47 27.81
CA ASP A 305 -4.54 -6.64 27.07
C ASP A 305 -5.12 -6.25 25.71
N ALA A 306 -5.15 -4.94 25.38
CA ALA A 306 -5.60 -4.46 24.09
C ALA A 306 -4.67 -4.90 22.97
N MET A 307 -5.25 -5.46 21.92
CA MET A 307 -4.53 -5.90 20.71
C MET A 307 -5.15 -5.21 19.48
N PRO A 308 -4.68 -3.99 19.12
CA PRO A 308 -5.19 -3.27 17.97
C PRO A 308 -5.26 -4.14 16.70
N GLY A 309 -6.38 -4.09 16.00
CA GLY A 309 -6.61 -4.85 14.77
C GLY A 309 -6.95 -6.33 14.94
N LYS A 310 -7.13 -6.84 16.17
CA LYS A 310 -7.52 -8.23 16.40
C LYS A 310 -9.04 -8.42 16.54
N ASN A 311 -9.78 -7.36 16.77
CA ASN A 311 -11.21 -7.39 17.05
C ASN A 311 -12.06 -7.33 15.79
#